data_02ce58ebade8ccec17ceb258334041c8
#
_entry.id   02ce58ebade8ccec17ceb258334041c8
#
_cell.length_a   1.000
_cell.length_b   1.000
_cell.length_c   1.000
_cell.angle_alpha   90.00
_cell.angle_beta   90.00
_cell.angle_gamma   90.00
#
_symmetry.space_group_name_H-M   'P 1'
#
loop_
_entity.id
_entity.type
_entity.pdbx_description
1 polymer ?
#
loop_
_entity_poly.entity_id
_entity_poly.type
_entity_poly.pdbx_seq_one_letter_code
_entity_poly.pdbx_strand_id
1 'polypeptide(L)'
;MLKTITAAALALALAAAPAAAADKLTVLLDWYVNPDHAPLIIAKEKGFFDAAGLDVTLVPPADPAAPPRLVAAKQAEIAVSYQPNLYLSVKEGLPLVRFGTLVSTPLTALVALKDGPVKSIADLKGKTVGYSVAGLEDALLGTMLTEAGLKPSDVTMVNVNFALTPALIAGKVDAVIGAYRNFELTQMRIEGKEGTAFFPEEHGVPVFDELIYVTHKDLIADPRLKKFLAAVESATIYLLNHPDEAWGIFVKANPKLDDELNRTAWADTLRRFAHAPAALDAGRYARFGEFMKSHGLIDKVEPVATYAPALP
;
A
#
# COMPACT_ATOMS: atom_id res chain seq x y z
N MET A 1 -55.66 -33.74 -54.76
CA MET A 1 -54.45 -32.89 -54.86
C MET A 1 -54.12 -32.37 -53.48
N LEU A 2 -53.26 -33.03 -52.78
CA LEU A 2 -52.86 -32.69 -51.40
C LEU A 2 -51.47 -32.06 -51.48
N LYS A 3 -51.33 -30.75 -51.12
CA LYS A 3 -50.05 -30.07 -51.06
C LYS A 3 -49.49 -30.22 -49.64
N THR A 4 -48.47 -31.00 -49.48
CA THR A 4 -47.66 -31.10 -48.24
C THR A 4 -46.75 -29.90 -48.15
N ILE A 5 -46.92 -29.09 -47.06
CA ILE A 5 -46.01 -27.99 -46.70
C ILE A 5 -45.01 -28.59 -45.73
N THR A 6 -43.74 -28.66 -46.13
CA THR A 6 -42.62 -29.06 -45.29
C THR A 6 -42.10 -27.84 -44.58
N ALA A 7 -42.30 -27.76 -43.27
CA ALA A 7 -41.70 -26.71 -42.43
C ALA A 7 -40.27 -27.09 -42.06
N ALA A 8 -39.30 -26.36 -42.59
CA ALA A 8 -37.89 -26.49 -42.19
C ALA A 8 -37.67 -25.73 -40.85
N ALA A 9 -37.51 -26.47 -39.77
CA ALA A 9 -37.09 -25.92 -38.48
C ALA A 9 -35.57 -25.65 -38.52
N LEU A 10 -35.19 -24.36 -38.63
CA LEU A 10 -33.82 -23.93 -38.52
C LEU A 10 -33.46 -23.89 -37.03
N ALA A 11 -32.80 -24.94 -36.52
CA ALA A 11 -32.25 -24.97 -35.18
C ALA A 11 -31.00 -24.06 -35.10
N LEU A 12 -31.16 -22.86 -34.51
CA LEU A 12 -30.01 -21.99 -34.15
C LEU A 12 -29.30 -22.62 -32.96
N ALA A 13 -28.25 -23.39 -33.22
CA ALA A 13 -27.34 -23.84 -32.19
C ALA A 13 -26.51 -22.60 -31.75
N LEU A 14 -26.92 -21.93 -30.65
CA LEU A 14 -26.04 -21.03 -29.94
C LEU A 14 -24.86 -21.87 -29.41
N ALA A 15 -23.73 -21.77 -30.08
CA ALA A 15 -22.48 -22.27 -29.56
C ALA A 15 -22.15 -21.43 -28.32
N ALA A 16 -22.46 -21.94 -27.13
CA ALA A 16 -21.94 -21.40 -25.88
C ALA A 16 -20.43 -21.59 -25.95
N ALA A 17 -19.70 -20.49 -26.26
CA ALA A 17 -18.26 -20.50 -26.11
C ALA A 17 -17.95 -20.87 -24.63
N PRO A 18 -17.02 -21.79 -24.35
CA PRO A 18 -16.64 -22.09 -23.00
C PRO A 18 -16.18 -20.78 -22.37
N ALA A 19 -16.81 -20.36 -21.26
CA ALA A 19 -16.31 -19.25 -20.48
C ALA A 19 -14.88 -19.60 -20.09
N ALA A 20 -13.90 -18.84 -20.59
CA ALA A 20 -12.51 -19.00 -20.18
C ALA A 20 -12.48 -18.84 -18.66
N ALA A 21 -11.84 -19.80 -17.98
CA ALA A 21 -11.65 -19.67 -16.53
C ALA A 21 -10.91 -18.38 -16.24
N ALA A 22 -11.38 -17.62 -15.24
CA ALA A 22 -10.72 -16.37 -14.87
C ALA A 22 -9.27 -16.63 -14.40
N ASP A 23 -8.38 -15.77 -14.82
CA ASP A 23 -6.96 -15.83 -14.45
C ASP A 23 -6.79 -15.50 -12.96
N LYS A 24 -6.27 -16.43 -12.17
CA LYS A 24 -6.09 -16.25 -10.72
C LYS A 24 -4.92 -15.32 -10.42
N LEU A 25 -5.11 -14.39 -9.47
CA LEU A 25 -4.08 -13.55 -8.91
C LEU A 25 -4.24 -13.46 -7.39
N THR A 26 -3.14 -13.66 -6.66
CA THR A 26 -3.06 -13.42 -5.22
C THR A 26 -2.36 -12.11 -4.97
N VAL A 27 -3.03 -11.22 -4.23
CA VAL A 27 -2.51 -9.92 -3.79
C VAL A 27 -2.36 -9.95 -2.28
N LEU A 28 -1.13 -9.89 -1.81
CA LEU A 28 -0.83 -9.74 -0.39
C LEU A 28 -0.93 -8.25 -0.02
N LEU A 29 -1.74 -7.93 0.98
CA LEU A 29 -1.82 -6.58 1.52
C LEU A 29 -0.60 -6.31 2.42
N ASP A 30 -0.29 -5.04 2.66
CA ASP A 30 0.79 -4.62 3.57
C ASP A 30 0.35 -4.64 5.04
N TRP A 31 -0.97 -4.51 5.27
CA TRP A 31 -1.59 -4.43 6.59
C TRP A 31 -2.92 -5.18 6.61
N TYR A 32 -3.63 -5.25 7.76
CA TYR A 32 -5.01 -5.68 7.73
C TYR A 32 -5.86 -4.70 6.93
N VAL A 33 -7.00 -5.21 6.40
CA VAL A 33 -7.89 -4.41 5.57
C VAL A 33 -8.28 -3.13 6.31
N ASN A 34 -8.11 -2.00 5.63
CA ASN A 34 -8.48 -0.67 6.10
C ASN A 34 -8.83 0.20 4.88
N PRO A 35 -9.24 1.47 5.06
CA PRO A 35 -9.62 2.36 3.96
C PRO A 35 -8.54 2.59 2.89
N ASP A 36 -7.24 2.43 3.20
CA ASP A 36 -6.17 2.60 2.22
C ASP A 36 -6.20 1.51 1.13
N HIS A 37 -6.88 0.37 1.41
CA HIS A 37 -7.12 -0.70 0.45
C HIS A 37 -8.43 -0.55 -0.35
N ALA A 38 -9.16 0.57 -0.19
CA ALA A 38 -10.48 0.74 -0.80
C ALA A 38 -10.52 0.47 -2.31
N PRO A 39 -9.57 0.95 -3.16
CA PRO A 39 -9.59 0.65 -4.59
C PRO A 39 -9.59 -0.84 -4.90
N LEU A 40 -8.87 -1.66 -4.13
CA LEU A 40 -8.81 -3.12 -4.29
C LEU A 40 -10.13 -3.79 -3.92
N ILE A 41 -10.72 -3.37 -2.79
CA ILE A 41 -12.01 -3.90 -2.32
C ILE A 41 -13.12 -3.52 -3.30
N ILE A 42 -13.16 -2.26 -3.75
CA ILE A 42 -14.15 -1.78 -4.72
C ILE A 42 -13.97 -2.49 -6.08
N ALA A 43 -12.72 -2.71 -6.53
CA ALA A 43 -12.45 -3.45 -7.76
C ALA A 43 -13.02 -4.87 -7.71
N LYS A 44 -12.91 -5.52 -6.56
CA LYS A 44 -13.46 -6.85 -6.33
C LYS A 44 -14.99 -6.83 -6.25
N GLU A 45 -15.56 -6.04 -5.35
CA GLU A 45 -16.99 -6.05 -5.04
C GLU A 45 -17.87 -5.48 -6.17
N LYS A 46 -17.34 -4.56 -6.98
CA LYS A 46 -18.01 -4.03 -8.18
C LYS A 46 -17.79 -4.90 -9.43
N GLY A 47 -17.00 -5.98 -9.30
CA GLY A 47 -16.72 -6.88 -10.43
C GLY A 47 -15.78 -6.31 -11.49
N PHE A 48 -14.97 -5.28 -11.19
CA PHE A 48 -14.00 -4.76 -12.15
C PHE A 48 -12.90 -5.79 -12.46
N PHE A 49 -12.49 -6.60 -11.47
CA PHE A 49 -11.58 -7.72 -11.71
C PHE A 49 -12.21 -8.80 -12.58
N ASP A 50 -13.46 -9.18 -12.29
CA ASP A 50 -14.20 -10.18 -13.07
C ASP A 50 -14.37 -9.74 -14.53
N ALA A 51 -14.73 -8.45 -14.74
CA ALA A 51 -14.84 -7.87 -16.08
C ALA A 51 -13.50 -7.86 -16.86
N ALA A 52 -12.37 -7.81 -16.15
CA ALA A 52 -11.04 -7.95 -16.70
C ALA A 52 -10.62 -9.43 -16.92
N GLY A 53 -11.46 -10.40 -16.54
CA GLY A 53 -11.17 -11.84 -16.60
C GLY A 53 -10.21 -12.29 -15.50
N LEU A 54 -10.18 -11.62 -14.36
CA LEU A 54 -9.31 -11.91 -13.22
C LEU A 54 -10.11 -12.41 -12.01
N ASP A 55 -9.63 -13.50 -11.39
CA ASP A 55 -10.07 -13.98 -10.07
C ASP A 55 -9.04 -13.53 -9.03
N VAL A 56 -9.31 -12.40 -8.34
CA VAL A 56 -8.36 -11.77 -7.42
C VAL A 56 -8.68 -12.14 -5.98
N THR A 57 -7.69 -12.74 -5.31
CA THR A 57 -7.72 -13.01 -3.87
C THR A 57 -6.88 -11.97 -3.13
N LEU A 58 -7.49 -11.24 -2.20
CA LEU A 58 -6.82 -10.27 -1.32
C LEU A 58 -6.50 -10.94 0.02
N VAL A 59 -5.24 -10.93 0.43
CA VAL A 59 -4.77 -11.63 1.64
C VAL A 59 -4.07 -10.65 2.58
N PRO A 60 -4.67 -10.31 3.73
CA PRO A 60 -3.98 -9.58 4.78
C PRO A 60 -2.79 -10.37 5.34
N PRO A 61 -1.66 -9.73 5.67
CA PRO A 61 -0.48 -10.43 6.17
C PRO A 61 -0.63 -10.85 7.64
N ALA A 62 0.06 -11.93 8.01
CA ALA A 62 0.27 -12.31 9.41
C ALA A 62 1.43 -11.53 10.06
N ASP A 63 2.36 -11.04 9.24
CA ASP A 63 3.49 -10.19 9.59
C ASP A 63 3.59 -9.07 8.56
N PRO A 64 3.58 -7.77 8.98
CA PRO A 64 3.56 -6.64 8.05
C PRO A 64 4.84 -6.52 7.20
N ALA A 65 5.95 -7.15 7.58
CA ALA A 65 7.19 -7.16 6.80
C ALA A 65 7.27 -8.32 5.78
N ALA A 66 6.32 -9.28 5.82
CA ALA A 66 6.41 -10.50 5.02
C ALA A 66 6.03 -10.36 3.53
N PRO A 67 5.02 -9.54 3.12
CA PRO A 67 4.44 -9.60 1.78
C PRO A 67 5.45 -9.47 0.63
N PRO A 68 6.39 -8.51 0.59
CA PRO A 68 7.36 -8.41 -0.49
C PRO A 68 8.27 -9.65 -0.58
N ARG A 69 8.66 -10.23 0.56
CA ARG A 69 9.51 -11.44 0.60
C ARG A 69 8.80 -12.68 0.07
N LEU A 70 7.49 -12.80 0.34
CA LEU A 70 6.67 -13.88 -0.20
C LEU A 70 6.52 -13.78 -1.72
N VAL A 71 6.35 -12.57 -2.26
CA VAL A 71 6.35 -12.34 -3.72
C VAL A 71 7.73 -12.62 -4.32
N ALA A 72 8.82 -12.18 -3.68
CA ALA A 72 10.18 -12.52 -4.12
C ALA A 72 10.43 -14.03 -4.17
N ALA A 73 9.79 -14.79 -3.27
CA ALA A 73 9.82 -16.25 -3.24
C ALA A 73 8.77 -16.91 -4.16
N LYS A 74 8.03 -16.15 -4.98
CA LYS A 74 6.96 -16.61 -5.89
C LYS A 74 5.82 -17.36 -5.18
N GLN A 75 5.53 -17.00 -3.92
CA GLN A 75 4.40 -17.56 -3.15
C GLN A 75 3.10 -16.76 -3.36
N ALA A 76 3.18 -15.60 -3.98
CA ALA A 76 2.07 -14.81 -4.49
C ALA A 76 2.56 -13.98 -5.69
N GLU A 77 1.63 -13.45 -6.48
CA GLU A 77 1.96 -12.69 -7.68
C GLU A 77 2.23 -11.22 -7.38
N ILE A 78 1.47 -10.63 -6.45
CA ILE A 78 1.49 -9.19 -6.16
C ILE A 78 1.57 -8.99 -4.65
N ALA A 79 2.32 -7.97 -4.23
CA ALA A 79 2.23 -7.42 -2.88
C ALA A 79 2.00 -5.91 -2.93
N VAL A 80 1.23 -5.40 -1.98
CA VAL A 80 1.29 -4.00 -1.58
C VAL A 80 2.55 -3.81 -0.75
N SER A 81 3.31 -2.76 -1.03
CA SER A 81 4.59 -2.47 -0.40
C SER A 81 4.81 -0.95 -0.42
N TYR A 82 5.97 -0.50 0.02
CA TYR A 82 6.33 0.91 0.17
C TYR A 82 7.47 1.28 -0.77
N GLN A 83 7.45 2.51 -1.34
CA GLN A 83 8.53 2.92 -2.24
C GLN A 83 9.92 2.84 -1.56
N PRO A 84 10.15 3.32 -0.33
CA PRO A 84 11.48 3.19 0.30
C PRO A 84 11.94 1.74 0.46
N ASN A 85 11.03 0.81 0.81
CA ASN A 85 11.37 -0.62 0.95
C ASN A 85 11.79 -1.27 -0.36
N LEU A 86 11.29 -0.77 -1.49
CA LEU A 86 11.69 -1.28 -2.80
C LEU A 86 13.20 -1.13 -3.03
N TYR A 87 13.77 0.03 -2.68
CA TYR A 87 15.23 0.26 -2.82
C TYR A 87 16.04 -0.66 -1.92
N LEU A 88 15.60 -0.88 -0.69
CA LEU A 88 16.25 -1.79 0.25
C LEU A 88 16.15 -3.24 -0.24
N SER A 89 14.99 -3.64 -0.73
CA SER A 89 14.79 -4.98 -1.33
C SER A 89 15.72 -5.21 -2.53
N VAL A 90 15.87 -4.22 -3.40
CA VAL A 90 16.78 -4.28 -4.54
C VAL A 90 18.25 -4.35 -4.09
N LYS A 91 18.64 -3.57 -3.07
CA LYS A 91 19.98 -3.66 -2.44
C LYS A 91 20.24 -5.05 -1.88
N GLU A 92 19.25 -5.68 -1.24
CA GLU A 92 19.34 -7.05 -0.71
C GLU A 92 19.33 -8.12 -1.81
N GLY A 93 19.16 -7.74 -3.08
CA GLY A 93 19.12 -8.66 -4.21
C GLY A 93 17.79 -9.37 -4.40
N LEU A 94 16.70 -8.92 -3.73
CA LEU A 94 15.38 -9.47 -3.94
C LEU A 94 14.90 -9.16 -5.37
N PRO A 95 14.34 -10.15 -6.10
CA PRO A 95 13.95 -9.98 -7.50
C PRO A 95 12.58 -9.29 -7.63
N LEU A 96 12.42 -8.12 -7.00
CA LEU A 96 11.20 -7.35 -6.97
C LEU A 96 11.27 -6.13 -7.87
N VAL A 97 10.14 -5.83 -8.51
CA VAL A 97 9.94 -4.60 -9.27
C VAL A 97 8.59 -3.98 -8.93
N ARG A 98 8.53 -2.63 -8.92
CA ARG A 98 7.28 -1.88 -8.87
C ARG A 98 6.64 -1.89 -10.25
N PHE A 99 5.34 -2.11 -10.31
CA PHE A 99 4.58 -1.99 -11.56
C PHE A 99 3.37 -1.05 -11.44
N GLY A 100 3.00 -0.59 -10.23
CA GLY A 100 1.89 0.32 -10.02
C GLY A 100 1.96 1.04 -8.66
N THR A 101 1.09 2.04 -8.48
CA THR A 101 0.93 2.82 -7.24
C THR A 101 -0.52 2.75 -6.78
N LEU A 102 -0.73 2.56 -5.48
CA LEU A 102 -2.04 2.61 -4.82
C LEU A 102 -2.24 3.98 -4.15
N VAL A 103 -1.28 4.41 -3.31
CA VAL A 103 -1.29 5.70 -2.62
C VAL A 103 -0.05 6.48 -3.00
N SER A 104 -0.24 7.64 -3.65
CA SER A 104 0.83 8.40 -4.32
C SER A 104 1.44 9.53 -3.48
N THR A 105 1.05 9.63 -2.21
CA THR A 105 1.58 10.65 -1.27
C THR A 105 1.88 10.01 0.08
N PRO A 106 2.86 10.54 0.85
CA PRO A 106 3.20 9.99 2.15
C PRO A 106 2.02 10.00 3.13
N LEU A 107 1.81 8.88 3.80
CA LEU A 107 0.92 8.71 4.96
C LEU A 107 1.73 8.58 6.24
N THR A 108 2.88 7.93 6.16
CA THR A 108 3.78 7.67 7.28
C THR A 108 4.12 8.94 8.07
N ALA A 109 4.08 8.82 9.39
CA ALA A 109 4.48 9.83 10.35
C ALA A 109 5.23 9.20 11.54
N LEU A 110 6.08 9.99 12.18
CA LEU A 110 6.50 9.74 13.55
C LEU A 110 5.45 10.35 14.48
N VAL A 111 4.91 9.56 15.40
CA VAL A 111 3.85 10.02 16.31
C VAL A 111 4.29 9.82 17.76
N ALA A 112 4.09 10.83 18.59
CA ALA A 112 4.28 10.79 20.02
C ALA A 112 3.00 11.25 20.75
N LEU A 113 2.86 10.93 22.04
CA LEU A 113 1.76 11.48 22.84
C LEU A 113 1.93 13.01 22.98
N LYS A 114 0.86 13.76 22.74
CA LYS A 114 0.85 15.23 22.86
C LYS A 114 1.27 15.69 24.25
N ASP A 115 0.84 14.99 25.30
CA ASP A 115 1.20 15.28 26.68
C ASP A 115 2.45 14.50 27.15
N GLY A 116 3.08 13.73 26.25
CA GLY A 116 4.27 12.95 26.53
C GLY A 116 5.56 13.78 26.52
N PRO A 117 6.72 13.14 26.73
CA PRO A 117 8.01 13.83 26.84
C PRO A 117 8.59 14.29 25.48
N VAL A 118 8.08 13.78 24.34
CA VAL A 118 8.59 14.09 23.00
C VAL A 118 7.76 15.22 22.40
N LYS A 119 8.36 16.40 22.27
CA LYS A 119 7.77 17.62 21.69
C LYS A 119 8.43 18.02 20.37
N SER A 120 9.62 17.47 20.12
CA SER A 120 10.40 17.65 18.89
C SER A 120 11.18 16.37 18.59
N ILE A 121 11.73 16.26 17.39
CA ILE A 121 12.59 15.12 17.02
C ILE A 121 13.83 15.05 17.94
N ALA A 122 14.36 16.18 18.39
CA ALA A 122 15.53 16.24 19.28
C ALA A 122 15.26 15.58 20.66
N ASP A 123 14.01 15.57 21.12
CA ASP A 123 13.62 14.94 22.40
C ASP A 123 13.65 13.42 22.35
N LEU A 124 13.86 12.82 21.18
CA LEU A 124 14.02 11.37 21.03
C LEU A 124 15.34 10.83 21.58
N LYS A 125 16.29 11.69 21.93
CA LYS A 125 17.56 11.23 22.52
C LYS A 125 17.33 10.41 23.78
N GLY A 126 17.82 9.17 23.76
CA GLY A 126 17.66 8.22 24.87
C GLY A 126 16.25 7.62 24.99
N LYS A 127 15.39 7.84 23.99
CA LYS A 127 14.01 7.33 23.95
C LYS A 127 13.87 6.02 23.21
N THR A 128 12.73 5.37 23.44
CA THR A 128 12.34 4.16 22.74
C THR A 128 11.32 4.49 21.65
N VAL A 129 11.60 4.07 20.41
CA VAL A 129 10.72 4.27 19.27
C VAL A 129 10.21 2.91 18.76
N GLY A 130 8.89 2.77 18.73
CA GLY A 130 8.22 1.58 18.18
C GLY A 130 8.16 1.63 16.66
N TYR A 131 8.26 0.48 16.01
CA TYR A 131 8.11 0.33 14.57
C TYR A 131 7.42 -0.99 14.22
N SER A 132 6.94 -1.12 12.98
CA SER A 132 6.25 -2.31 12.47
C SER A 132 6.97 -2.96 11.29
N VAL A 133 7.48 -2.18 10.34
CA VAL A 133 8.11 -2.66 9.10
C VAL A 133 9.60 -2.31 9.10
N ALA A 134 10.44 -3.29 9.35
CA ALA A 134 11.88 -3.09 9.39
C ALA A 134 12.42 -2.56 8.04
N GLY A 135 13.40 -1.67 8.10
CA GLY A 135 14.06 -1.05 6.95
C GLY A 135 13.37 0.23 6.47
N LEU A 136 12.04 0.27 6.35
CA LEU A 136 11.30 1.49 6.02
C LEU A 136 11.54 2.57 7.08
N GLU A 137 11.24 2.20 8.30
CA GLU A 137 11.27 3.13 9.43
C GLU A 137 12.70 3.53 9.78
N ASP A 138 13.67 2.63 9.61
CA ASP A 138 15.09 2.95 9.79
C ASP A 138 15.55 4.05 8.83
N ALA A 139 15.12 3.97 7.55
CA ALA A 139 15.46 4.96 6.54
C ALA A 139 14.83 6.33 6.84
N LEU A 140 13.55 6.34 7.18
CA LEU A 140 12.81 7.57 7.44
C LEU A 140 13.25 8.22 8.76
N LEU A 141 13.22 7.45 9.86
CA LEU A 141 13.59 7.94 11.19
C LEU A 141 15.07 8.34 11.25
N GLY A 142 15.97 7.55 10.65
CA GLY A 142 17.41 7.88 10.61
C GLY A 142 17.69 9.24 9.99
N THR A 143 16.96 9.60 8.93
CA THR A 143 17.04 10.93 8.30
C THR A 143 16.51 12.01 9.23
N MET A 144 15.31 11.83 9.81
CA MET A 144 14.70 12.79 10.74
C MET A 144 15.59 13.05 11.95
N LEU A 145 16.22 11.99 12.49
CA LEU A 145 17.19 12.12 13.60
C LEU A 145 18.43 12.92 13.19
N THR A 146 18.98 12.63 12.01
CA THR A 146 20.17 13.32 11.51
C THR A 146 19.91 14.80 11.31
N GLU A 147 18.77 15.17 10.74
CA GLU A 147 18.32 16.57 10.60
C GLU A 147 18.20 17.28 11.97
N ALA A 148 17.77 16.56 13.01
CA ALA A 148 17.66 17.08 14.37
C ALA A 148 19.00 17.04 15.15
N GLY A 149 20.13 16.70 14.51
CA GLY A 149 21.45 16.61 15.13
C GLY A 149 21.67 15.37 15.99
N LEU A 150 20.82 14.35 15.84
CA LEU A 150 20.93 13.05 16.51
C LEU A 150 21.52 11.98 15.57
N LYS A 151 21.92 10.87 16.17
CA LYS A 151 22.32 9.65 15.45
C LYS A 151 21.27 8.57 15.64
N PRO A 152 21.14 7.60 14.72
CA PRO A 152 20.27 6.42 14.92
C PRO A 152 20.55 5.68 16.23
N SER A 153 21.82 5.66 16.70
CA SER A 153 22.21 5.04 17.97
C SER A 153 21.75 5.82 19.22
N ASP A 154 21.22 7.03 19.07
CA ASP A 154 20.68 7.82 20.19
C ASP A 154 19.26 7.39 20.58
N VAL A 155 18.62 6.48 19.81
CA VAL A 155 17.29 5.93 20.10
C VAL A 155 17.34 4.40 20.19
N THR A 156 16.40 3.84 20.94
CA THR A 156 16.19 2.38 20.97
C THR A 156 15.00 2.00 20.12
N MET A 157 15.23 1.20 19.07
CA MET A 157 14.15 0.72 18.20
C MET A 157 13.54 -0.56 18.72
N VAL A 158 12.19 -0.64 18.79
CA VAL A 158 11.44 -1.80 19.26
C VAL A 158 10.38 -2.19 18.23
N ASN A 159 10.45 -3.41 17.72
CA ASN A 159 9.39 -3.93 16.86
C ASN A 159 8.12 -4.18 17.70
N VAL A 160 7.06 -3.45 17.38
CA VAL A 160 5.74 -3.55 18.02
C VAL A 160 4.72 -4.28 17.15
N ASN A 161 5.15 -4.80 16.00
CA ASN A 161 4.31 -5.48 15.03
C ASN A 161 3.10 -4.58 14.65
N PHE A 162 1.88 -5.09 14.68
CA PHE A 162 0.65 -4.32 14.38
C PHE A 162 0.21 -3.37 15.52
N ALA A 163 0.96 -3.23 16.60
CA ALA A 163 0.52 -2.56 17.83
C ALA A 163 1.11 -1.15 18.02
N LEU A 164 1.23 -0.33 16.94
CA LEU A 164 1.79 1.03 17.01
C LEU A 164 1.07 1.89 18.06
N THR A 165 -0.21 2.19 17.86
CA THR A 165 -1.01 3.00 18.78
C THR A 165 -1.13 2.37 20.19
N PRO A 166 -1.46 1.07 20.32
CA PRO A 166 -1.53 0.45 21.66
C PRO A 166 -0.22 0.50 22.44
N ALA A 167 0.93 0.30 21.77
CA ALA A 167 2.23 0.36 22.44
C ALA A 167 2.56 1.78 22.93
N LEU A 168 2.24 2.78 22.12
CA LEU A 168 2.44 4.20 22.47
C LEU A 168 1.55 4.63 23.63
N ILE A 169 0.25 4.33 23.57
CA ILE A 169 -0.71 4.69 24.62
C ILE A 169 -0.39 3.99 25.96
N ALA A 170 0.06 2.74 25.90
CA ALA A 170 0.48 1.98 27.09
C ALA A 170 1.84 2.43 27.66
N GLY A 171 2.53 3.38 27.03
CA GLY A 171 3.85 3.85 27.46
C GLY A 171 4.96 2.80 27.33
N LYS A 172 4.78 1.79 26.46
CA LYS A 172 5.82 0.81 26.15
C LYS A 172 6.91 1.38 25.26
N VAL A 173 6.58 2.43 24.51
CA VAL A 173 7.47 3.22 23.66
C VAL A 173 7.12 4.70 23.85
N ASP A 174 8.10 5.59 23.63
CA ASP A 174 7.94 7.04 23.75
C ASP A 174 7.37 7.69 22.47
N ALA A 175 7.62 7.05 21.33
CA ALA A 175 7.10 7.43 20.03
C ALA A 175 6.95 6.20 19.14
N VAL A 176 6.24 6.32 18.00
CA VAL A 176 6.15 5.29 16.96
C VAL A 176 6.41 5.91 15.60
N ILE A 177 7.19 5.21 14.78
CA ILE A 177 7.37 5.55 13.36
C ILE A 177 6.61 4.52 12.51
N GLY A 178 6.09 4.94 11.36
CA GLY A 178 5.23 4.09 10.53
C GLY A 178 3.73 4.25 10.81
N ALA A 179 3.36 5.08 11.79
CA ALA A 179 1.98 5.46 12.02
C ALA A 179 1.46 6.33 10.86
N TYR A 180 0.24 6.09 10.41
CA TYR A 180 -0.37 6.83 9.31
C TYR A 180 -1.18 8.03 9.80
N ARG A 181 -0.95 9.19 9.18
CA ARG A 181 -1.61 10.46 9.53
C ARG A 181 -3.12 10.46 9.35
N ASN A 182 -3.65 9.58 8.50
CA ASN A 182 -5.07 9.40 8.26
C ASN A 182 -5.72 8.35 9.16
N PHE A 183 -4.95 7.58 9.95
CA PHE A 183 -5.46 6.46 10.73
C PHE A 183 -5.10 6.57 12.22
N GLU A 184 -3.82 6.48 12.60
CA GLU A 184 -3.40 6.34 13.99
C GLU A 184 -3.70 7.60 14.84
N LEU A 185 -3.63 8.81 14.29
CA LEU A 185 -4.03 10.01 15.02
C LEU A 185 -5.52 10.00 15.38
N THR A 186 -6.38 9.51 14.48
CA THR A 186 -7.80 9.35 14.74
C THR A 186 -8.04 8.24 15.76
N GLN A 187 -7.34 7.12 15.66
CA GLN A 187 -7.41 6.03 16.63
C GLN A 187 -7.06 6.52 18.03
N MET A 188 -5.95 7.26 18.19
CA MET A 188 -5.55 7.85 19.48
C MET A 188 -6.64 8.77 20.05
N ARG A 189 -7.24 9.63 19.22
CA ARG A 189 -8.32 10.53 19.64
C ARG A 189 -9.54 9.76 20.14
N ILE A 190 -9.94 8.71 19.46
CA ILE A 190 -11.06 7.83 19.86
C ILE A 190 -10.75 7.15 21.21
N GLU A 191 -9.50 6.79 21.45
CA GLU A 191 -9.03 6.19 22.71
C GLU A 191 -8.77 7.25 23.82
N GLY A 192 -9.19 8.50 23.60
CA GLY A 192 -9.08 9.60 24.57
C GLY A 192 -7.67 10.12 24.78
N LYS A 193 -6.80 9.94 23.78
CA LYS A 193 -5.43 10.46 23.75
C LYS A 193 -5.23 11.36 22.54
N GLU A 194 -4.35 12.35 22.67
CA GLU A 194 -3.93 13.17 21.52
C GLU A 194 -2.50 12.84 21.12
N GLY A 195 -2.27 12.69 19.82
CA GLY A 195 -0.96 12.51 19.22
C GLY A 195 -0.40 13.80 18.64
N THR A 196 0.92 13.96 18.69
CA THR A 196 1.67 14.91 17.88
C THR A 196 2.38 14.14 16.78
N ALA A 197 2.15 14.54 15.52
CA ALA A 197 2.79 13.93 14.37
C ALA A 197 3.92 14.80 13.83
N PHE A 198 5.01 14.16 13.42
CA PHE A 198 6.14 14.75 12.70
C PHE A 198 6.21 14.04 11.34
N PHE A 199 6.10 14.81 10.27
CA PHE A 199 6.03 14.26 8.93
C PHE A 199 7.44 14.13 8.31
N PRO A 200 7.84 12.96 7.81
CA PRO A 200 9.18 12.77 7.25
C PRO A 200 9.55 13.80 6.18
N GLU A 201 8.59 14.20 5.33
CA GLU A 201 8.80 15.19 4.28
C GLU A 201 9.08 16.62 4.79
N GLU A 202 8.82 16.90 6.06
CA GLU A 202 9.16 18.15 6.75
C GLU A 202 10.51 18.06 7.47
N HIS A 203 11.11 16.87 7.47
CA HIS A 203 12.34 16.54 8.19
C HIS A 203 13.34 15.77 7.31
N GLY A 204 13.59 16.32 6.10
CA GLY A 204 14.68 15.90 5.21
C GLY A 204 14.39 14.73 4.30
N VAL A 205 13.24 14.05 4.41
CA VAL A 205 12.88 12.95 3.52
C VAL A 205 12.12 13.48 2.30
N PRO A 206 12.55 13.20 1.06
CA PRO A 206 11.78 13.59 -0.12
C PRO A 206 10.40 12.92 -0.16
N VAL A 207 9.42 13.59 -0.79
CA VAL A 207 8.09 13.01 -1.04
C VAL A 207 8.22 11.71 -1.86
N PHE A 208 7.50 10.68 -1.43
CA PHE A 208 7.50 9.34 -2.03
C PHE A 208 6.08 8.79 -2.19
N ASP A 209 5.94 7.71 -2.98
CA ASP A 209 4.71 6.94 -3.07
C ASP A 209 4.58 6.07 -1.82
N GLU A 210 3.52 6.25 -1.02
CA GLU A 210 3.35 5.47 0.21
C GLU A 210 3.11 4.00 -0.10
N LEU A 211 2.05 3.70 -0.87
CA LEU A 211 1.70 2.32 -1.20
C LEU A 211 1.88 2.06 -2.70
N ILE A 212 2.70 1.08 -3.00
CA ILE A 212 3.01 0.64 -4.37
C ILE A 212 2.66 -0.84 -4.55
N TYR A 213 2.42 -1.24 -5.79
CA TYR A 213 2.31 -2.65 -6.16
C TYR A 213 3.65 -3.15 -6.65
N VAL A 214 4.13 -4.23 -6.02
CA VAL A 214 5.35 -4.94 -6.42
C VAL A 214 5.02 -6.35 -6.88
N THR A 215 5.84 -6.85 -7.82
CA THR A 215 5.77 -8.22 -8.33
C THR A 215 7.18 -8.78 -8.48
N HIS A 216 7.30 -10.10 -8.65
CA HIS A 216 8.57 -10.71 -9.02
C HIS A 216 8.96 -10.26 -10.44
N LYS A 217 10.23 -9.90 -10.66
CA LYS A 217 10.72 -9.36 -11.95
C LYS A 217 10.41 -10.25 -13.16
N ASP A 218 10.34 -11.59 -12.97
CA ASP A 218 10.02 -12.52 -14.06
C ASP A 218 8.55 -12.43 -14.49
N LEU A 219 7.67 -11.82 -13.69
CA LEU A 219 6.26 -11.64 -14.00
C LEU A 219 5.94 -10.29 -14.67
N ILE A 220 6.93 -9.42 -14.87
CA ILE A 220 6.65 -8.06 -15.40
C ILE A 220 5.98 -8.06 -16.79
N ALA A 221 6.20 -9.09 -17.57
CA ALA A 221 5.56 -9.26 -18.88
C ALA A 221 4.21 -9.99 -18.80
N ASP A 222 3.74 -10.37 -17.63
CA ASP A 222 2.45 -11.06 -17.46
C ASP A 222 1.29 -10.09 -17.77
N PRO A 223 0.43 -10.40 -18.76
CA PRO A 223 -0.67 -9.54 -19.15
C PRO A 223 -1.70 -9.32 -18.04
N ARG A 224 -1.76 -10.19 -17.04
CA ARG A 224 -2.65 -10.03 -15.88
C ARG A 224 -2.34 -8.76 -15.09
N LEU A 225 -1.07 -8.31 -15.04
CA LEU A 225 -0.69 -7.09 -14.33
C LEU A 225 -1.31 -5.83 -14.94
N LYS A 226 -1.36 -5.72 -16.28
CA LYS A 226 -2.06 -4.61 -16.95
C LYS A 226 -3.57 -4.64 -16.67
N LYS A 227 -4.19 -5.82 -16.77
CA LYS A 227 -5.61 -6.00 -16.48
C LYS A 227 -5.92 -5.60 -15.03
N PHE A 228 -5.06 -6.01 -14.09
CA PHE A 228 -5.16 -5.67 -12.67
C PHE A 228 -5.14 -4.14 -12.47
N LEU A 229 -4.14 -3.44 -13.00
CA LEU A 229 -4.05 -1.98 -12.85
C LEU A 229 -5.23 -1.25 -13.49
N ALA A 230 -5.71 -1.69 -14.66
CA ALA A 230 -6.87 -1.09 -15.31
C ALA A 230 -8.16 -1.27 -14.47
N ALA A 231 -8.34 -2.43 -13.84
CA ALA A 231 -9.45 -2.68 -12.93
C ALA A 231 -9.37 -1.82 -11.66
N VAL A 232 -8.16 -1.67 -11.08
CA VAL A 232 -7.92 -0.79 -9.92
C VAL A 232 -8.15 0.68 -10.29
N GLU A 233 -7.71 1.13 -11.47
CA GLU A 233 -7.97 2.49 -11.96
C GLU A 233 -9.47 2.76 -12.09
N SER A 234 -10.22 1.83 -12.69
CA SER A 234 -11.68 1.94 -12.81
C SER A 234 -12.36 2.01 -11.44
N ALA A 235 -11.90 1.22 -10.48
CA ALA A 235 -12.39 1.24 -9.10
C ALA A 235 -12.05 2.55 -8.40
N THR A 236 -10.84 3.08 -8.59
CA THR A 236 -10.40 4.35 -8.02
C THR A 236 -11.25 5.51 -8.55
N ILE A 237 -11.46 5.57 -9.88
CA ILE A 237 -12.33 6.57 -10.51
C ILE A 237 -13.76 6.46 -9.97
N TYR A 238 -14.29 5.23 -9.85
CA TYR A 238 -15.61 5.00 -9.31
C TYR A 238 -15.74 5.50 -7.87
N LEU A 239 -14.85 5.10 -6.97
CA LEU A 239 -14.93 5.50 -5.56
C LEU A 239 -14.75 7.00 -5.34
N LEU A 240 -13.95 7.69 -6.16
CA LEU A 240 -13.78 9.14 -6.08
C LEU A 240 -15.03 9.90 -6.56
N ASN A 241 -15.75 9.36 -7.54
CA ASN A 241 -16.99 9.96 -8.05
C ASN A 241 -18.24 9.58 -7.23
N HIS A 242 -18.19 8.47 -6.48
CA HIS A 242 -19.30 7.92 -5.70
C HIS A 242 -18.86 7.53 -4.28
N PRO A 243 -18.26 8.45 -3.49
CA PRO A 243 -17.58 8.11 -2.24
C PRO A 243 -18.49 7.47 -1.18
N ASP A 244 -19.75 7.90 -1.08
CA ASP A 244 -20.69 7.34 -0.10
C ASP A 244 -21.23 5.96 -0.53
N GLU A 245 -21.46 5.75 -1.82
CA GLU A 245 -21.85 4.43 -2.33
C GLU A 245 -20.70 3.45 -2.19
N ALA A 246 -19.47 3.87 -2.53
CA ALA A 246 -18.27 3.08 -2.38
C ALA A 246 -17.99 2.73 -0.90
N TRP A 247 -18.22 3.65 0.03
CA TRP A 247 -18.16 3.35 1.46
C TRP A 247 -19.13 2.24 1.83
N GLY A 248 -20.41 2.34 1.38
CA GLY A 248 -21.43 1.31 1.64
C GLY A 248 -21.00 -0.07 1.12
N ILE A 249 -20.35 -0.14 -0.04
CA ILE A 249 -19.80 -1.38 -0.60
C ILE A 249 -18.64 -1.89 0.27
N PHE A 250 -17.72 -1.01 0.66
CA PHE A 250 -16.55 -1.34 1.47
C PHE A 250 -16.94 -1.96 2.81
N VAL A 251 -17.88 -1.33 3.56
CA VAL A 251 -18.34 -1.83 4.87
C VAL A 251 -19.23 -3.05 4.74
N LYS A 252 -19.99 -3.19 3.64
CA LYS A 252 -20.75 -4.42 3.37
C LYS A 252 -19.83 -5.63 3.21
N ALA A 253 -18.70 -5.45 2.54
CA ALA A 253 -17.66 -6.49 2.42
C ALA A 253 -16.88 -6.72 3.73
N ASN A 254 -16.79 -5.68 4.58
CA ASN A 254 -16.03 -5.68 5.81
C ASN A 254 -16.85 -5.09 6.98
N PRO A 255 -17.91 -5.76 7.48
CA PRO A 255 -18.84 -5.16 8.43
C PRO A 255 -18.23 -4.70 9.76
N LYS A 256 -17.09 -5.27 10.15
CA LYS A 256 -16.36 -4.87 11.37
C LYS A 256 -15.65 -3.52 11.24
N LEU A 257 -15.54 -2.98 10.03
CA LEU A 257 -14.91 -1.70 9.74
C LEU A 257 -15.93 -0.55 9.60
N ASP A 258 -17.21 -0.80 9.88
CA ASP A 258 -18.23 0.26 9.92
C ASP A 258 -18.20 0.98 11.27
N ASP A 259 -17.17 1.78 11.47
CA ASP A 259 -16.90 2.53 12.70
C ASP A 259 -16.40 3.96 12.41
N GLU A 260 -16.27 4.78 13.48
CA GLU A 260 -15.78 6.17 13.38
C GLU A 260 -14.36 6.25 12.84
N LEU A 261 -13.48 5.33 13.25
CA LEU A 261 -12.07 5.33 12.81
C LEU A 261 -11.97 5.16 11.31
N ASN A 262 -12.57 4.09 10.79
CA ASN A 262 -12.50 3.77 9.38
C ASN A 262 -13.26 4.78 8.52
N ARG A 263 -14.38 5.35 9.01
CA ARG A 263 -15.12 6.40 8.31
C ARG A 263 -14.28 7.67 8.17
N THR A 264 -13.57 8.07 9.21
CA THR A 264 -12.68 9.24 9.19
C THR A 264 -11.48 8.99 8.27
N ALA A 265 -10.83 7.84 8.41
CA ALA A 265 -9.72 7.44 7.55
C ALA A 265 -10.13 7.38 6.08
N TRP A 266 -11.32 6.86 5.77
CA TRP A 266 -11.88 6.85 4.41
C TRP A 266 -11.87 8.24 3.79
N ALA A 267 -12.47 9.23 4.47
CA ALA A 267 -12.56 10.59 3.96
C ALA A 267 -11.18 11.23 3.73
N ASP A 268 -10.21 10.94 4.61
CA ASP A 268 -8.85 11.47 4.53
C ASP A 268 -7.99 10.79 3.44
N THR A 269 -8.31 9.53 3.10
CA THR A 269 -7.54 8.74 2.12
C THR A 269 -7.95 9.05 0.67
N LEU A 270 -9.22 9.40 0.40
CA LEU A 270 -9.75 9.55 -0.95
C LEU A 270 -8.84 10.36 -1.89
N ARG A 271 -8.33 11.51 -1.43
CA ARG A 271 -7.48 12.42 -2.22
C ARG A 271 -6.03 11.93 -2.43
N ARG A 272 -5.67 10.80 -1.82
CA ARG A 272 -4.29 10.26 -1.82
C ARG A 272 -4.11 9.09 -2.75
N PHE A 273 -5.21 8.51 -3.23
CA PHE A 273 -5.14 7.42 -4.19
C PHE A 273 -4.51 7.87 -5.52
N ALA A 274 -3.74 6.99 -6.11
CA ALA A 274 -3.21 7.19 -7.45
C ALA A 274 -4.34 7.10 -8.48
N HIS A 275 -4.66 8.22 -9.15
CA HIS A 275 -5.73 8.27 -10.16
C HIS A 275 -5.37 7.49 -11.43
N ALA A 276 -4.08 7.32 -11.71
CA ALA A 276 -3.55 6.50 -12.77
C ALA A 276 -2.51 5.53 -12.17
N PRO A 277 -2.92 4.38 -11.63
CA PRO A 277 -2.04 3.47 -10.90
C PRO A 277 -0.83 2.99 -11.70
N ALA A 278 -0.94 2.89 -13.02
CA ALA A 278 0.16 2.49 -13.90
C ALA A 278 1.22 3.60 -14.11
N ALA A 279 0.88 4.87 -13.84
CA ALA A 279 1.79 5.99 -14.06
C ALA A 279 3.04 5.89 -13.15
N LEU A 280 4.17 6.36 -13.65
CA LEU A 280 5.44 6.42 -12.94
C LEU A 280 6.03 7.82 -13.05
N ASP A 281 6.22 8.52 -11.94
CA ASP A 281 7.11 9.67 -11.89
C ASP A 281 8.56 9.20 -11.75
N ALA A 282 9.20 8.90 -12.87
CA ALA A 282 10.58 8.43 -12.88
C ALA A 282 11.55 9.45 -12.23
N GLY A 283 11.25 10.75 -12.32
CA GLY A 283 12.04 11.80 -11.67
C GLY A 283 11.96 11.71 -10.14
N ARG A 284 10.77 11.47 -9.57
CA ARG A 284 10.58 11.24 -8.14
C ARG A 284 11.39 10.02 -7.68
N TYR A 285 11.27 8.91 -8.41
CA TYR A 285 12.00 7.68 -8.09
C TYR A 285 13.52 7.88 -8.16
N ALA A 286 14.03 8.55 -9.19
CA ALA A 286 15.46 8.86 -9.30
C ALA A 286 15.95 9.72 -8.12
N ARG A 287 15.24 10.82 -7.80
CA ARG A 287 15.59 11.71 -6.67
C ARG A 287 15.57 10.96 -5.33
N PHE A 288 14.58 10.08 -5.13
CA PHE A 288 14.52 9.28 -3.91
C PHE A 288 15.67 8.26 -3.84
N GLY A 289 16.09 7.67 -4.96
CA GLY A 289 17.28 6.82 -5.03
C GLY A 289 18.56 7.56 -4.65
N GLU A 290 18.76 8.80 -5.15
CA GLU A 290 19.90 9.64 -4.77
C GLU A 290 19.85 10.01 -3.27
N PHE A 291 18.68 10.30 -2.73
CA PHE A 291 18.48 10.50 -1.30
C PHE A 291 18.90 9.27 -0.50
N MET A 292 18.42 8.08 -0.85
CA MET A 292 18.78 6.83 -0.17
C MET A 292 20.29 6.58 -0.17
N LYS A 293 20.97 6.88 -1.29
CA LYS A 293 22.41 6.77 -1.40
C LYS A 293 23.15 7.79 -0.56
N SER A 294 22.74 9.06 -0.60
CA SER A 294 23.41 10.14 0.15
C SER A 294 23.34 9.94 1.67
N HIS A 295 22.32 9.18 2.14
CA HIS A 295 22.17 8.81 3.55
C HIS A 295 22.78 7.42 3.89
N GLY A 296 23.50 6.79 2.95
CA GLY A 296 24.16 5.51 3.17
C GLY A 296 23.20 4.31 3.30
N LEU A 297 21.94 4.48 2.90
CA LEU A 297 20.91 3.44 2.98
C LEU A 297 21.08 2.41 1.83
N ILE A 298 21.57 2.87 0.68
CA ILE A 298 21.97 2.01 -0.45
C ILE A 298 23.36 2.41 -0.94
N ASP A 299 24.09 1.46 -1.53
CA ASP A 299 25.48 1.68 -1.98
C ASP A 299 25.54 2.37 -3.34
N LYS A 300 24.56 2.13 -4.21
CA LYS A 300 24.45 2.70 -5.55
C LYS A 300 22.99 2.97 -5.92
N VAL A 301 22.82 3.93 -6.82
CA VAL A 301 21.51 4.19 -7.44
C VAL A 301 21.44 3.39 -8.74
N GLU A 302 20.51 2.44 -8.82
CA GLU A 302 20.24 1.71 -10.05
C GLU A 302 19.37 2.58 -10.98
N PRO A 303 19.45 2.38 -12.32
CA PRO A 303 18.49 3.00 -13.23
C PRO A 303 17.05 2.67 -12.83
N VAL A 304 16.15 3.65 -12.89
CA VAL A 304 14.75 3.47 -12.45
C VAL A 304 14.08 2.28 -13.13
N ALA A 305 14.35 2.05 -14.42
CA ALA A 305 13.82 0.91 -15.16
C ALA A 305 14.24 -0.46 -14.61
N THR A 306 15.25 -0.53 -13.76
CA THR A 306 15.70 -1.80 -13.13
C THR A 306 14.72 -2.27 -12.06
N TYR A 307 14.10 -1.33 -11.34
CA TYR A 307 13.21 -1.64 -10.20
C TYR A 307 11.79 -1.08 -10.35
N ALA A 308 11.56 -0.22 -11.34
CA ALA A 308 10.25 0.29 -11.73
C ALA A 308 10.13 0.36 -13.27
N PRO A 309 10.17 -0.80 -13.97
CA PRO A 309 10.02 -0.84 -15.41
C PRO A 309 8.59 -0.46 -15.82
N ALA A 310 8.44 0.04 -17.05
CA ALA A 310 7.14 0.15 -17.67
C ALA A 310 6.58 -1.26 -17.98
N LEU A 311 5.27 -1.44 -17.83
CA LEU A 311 4.62 -2.66 -18.29
C LEU A 311 4.63 -2.69 -19.83
N PRO A 312 5.01 -3.84 -20.43
CA PRO A 312 5.11 -3.98 -21.89
C PRO A 312 3.77 -3.90 -22.62
#